data_3225916f8425a8bdb6738afeb6cfc24d
#
_entry.id   3225916f8425a8bdb6738afeb6cfc24d
#
_cell.length_a   1.000
_cell.length_b   1.000
_cell.length_c   1.000
_cell.angle_alpha   90.00
_cell.angle_beta   90.00
_cell.angle_gamma   90.00
#
_symmetry.space_group_name_H-M   'P 1'
#
loop_
_entity.id
_entity.type
_entity.pdbx_description
1 polymer ?
#
loop_
_entity_poly.entity_id
_entity_poly.type
_entity_poly.pdbx_seq_one_letter_code
_entity_poly.pdbx_strand_id
1 'polypeptide(L)'
;NVDAVNYIIRNGMADGLIFSRTEPFDPRVRLLLENGFPFVTHGRTEFSTPHAFVDYDNFAFAYEATKRLIAKGRRKVTIILPPRRLTFHQYMLHGFMTAVREAGVAYEIPETLDLDSPADMIRDHVRRRSAEPDPPDGYTCPGEVSALATITGMSDNGLTLCAEYDIVAKQTSRLLSQIQPKVETIYE
;
A
#
# COMPACT_ATOMS: atom_id res chain seq x y z
N ASN A 1 -10.47 15.36 7.21
CA ASN A 1 -11.01 16.67 6.88
C ASN A 1 -10.59 17.69 7.94
N VAL A 2 -9.99 18.81 7.53
CA VAL A 2 -9.53 19.91 8.41
C VAL A 2 -10.68 20.52 9.17
N ASP A 3 -11.84 20.70 8.52
CA ASP A 3 -13.03 21.29 9.17
C ASP A 3 -13.51 20.47 10.35
N ALA A 4 -13.48 19.14 10.24
CA ALA A 4 -13.85 18.25 11.36
C ALA A 4 -12.87 18.40 12.54
N VAL A 5 -11.55 18.49 12.26
CA VAL A 5 -10.54 18.72 13.30
C VAL A 5 -10.78 20.09 13.99
N ASN A 6 -10.99 21.13 13.20
CA ASN A 6 -11.27 22.47 13.71
C ASN A 6 -12.56 22.51 14.57
N TYR A 7 -13.59 21.80 14.13
CA TYR A 7 -14.85 21.67 14.90
C TYR A 7 -14.61 20.99 16.26
N ILE A 8 -13.83 19.91 16.30
CA ILE A 8 -13.49 19.18 17.55
C ILE A 8 -12.75 20.11 18.51
N ILE A 9 -11.73 20.84 18.02
CA ILE A 9 -10.94 21.76 18.85
C ILE A 9 -11.84 22.86 19.43
N ARG A 10 -12.63 23.54 18.61
CA ARG A 10 -13.45 24.67 19.01
C ARG A 10 -14.58 24.32 19.99
N ASN A 11 -15.08 23.10 19.90
CA ASN A 11 -16.21 22.67 20.74
C ASN A 11 -15.78 21.77 21.92
N GLY A 12 -14.47 21.60 22.14
CA GLY A 12 -13.96 20.78 23.25
C GLY A 12 -14.48 19.35 23.23
N MET A 13 -14.60 18.74 22.04
CA MET A 13 -15.23 17.42 21.87
C MET A 13 -14.30 16.24 22.21
N ALA A 14 -13.01 16.49 22.35
CA ALA A 14 -12.01 15.49 22.71
C ALA A 14 -10.81 16.16 23.38
N ASP A 15 -10.07 15.40 24.18
CA ASP A 15 -8.82 15.84 24.83
C ASP A 15 -7.60 15.62 23.93
N GLY A 16 -7.73 14.86 22.88
CA GLY A 16 -6.69 14.59 21.89
C GLY A 16 -7.22 13.81 20.70
N LEU A 17 -6.40 13.70 19.63
CA LEU A 17 -6.78 13.02 18.40
C LEU A 17 -5.77 11.97 17.99
N ILE A 18 -6.27 10.84 17.48
CA ILE A 18 -5.47 9.84 16.77
C ILE A 18 -6.04 9.73 15.36
N PHE A 19 -5.20 9.85 14.35
CA PHE A 19 -5.63 9.69 12.96
C PHE A 19 -4.53 9.14 12.07
N SER A 20 -4.92 8.62 10.93
CA SER A 20 -4.06 7.96 9.94
C SER A 20 -4.12 8.65 8.58
N ARG A 21 -3.39 8.07 7.61
CA ARG A 21 -3.37 8.51 6.21
C ARG A 21 -2.87 9.94 6.07
N THR A 22 -1.69 10.14 6.64
CA THR A 22 -1.01 11.43 6.63
C THR A 22 -0.48 11.79 5.25
N GLU A 23 -0.54 13.09 4.95
CA GLU A 23 0.13 13.70 3.80
C GLU A 23 1.46 14.32 4.23
N PRO A 24 2.43 14.54 3.30
CA PRO A 24 3.73 15.12 3.65
C PRO A 24 3.63 16.42 4.46
N PHE A 25 2.75 17.32 4.04
CA PHE A 25 2.44 18.59 4.73
C PHE A 25 0.97 18.64 5.12
N ASP A 26 0.56 17.66 5.93
CA ASP A 26 -0.83 17.44 6.30
C ASP A 26 -1.46 18.65 6.98
N PRO A 27 -2.50 19.26 6.41
CA PRO A 27 -3.12 20.47 6.97
C PRO A 27 -3.78 20.22 8.33
N ARG A 28 -4.17 18.97 8.65
CA ARG A 28 -4.70 18.60 9.98
C ARG A 28 -3.60 18.69 11.02
N VAL A 29 -2.40 18.16 10.70
CA VAL A 29 -1.22 18.23 11.59
C VAL A 29 -0.83 19.67 11.82
N ARG A 30 -0.78 20.51 10.78
CA ARG A 30 -0.50 21.94 10.91
C ARG A 30 -1.47 22.62 11.88
N LEU A 31 -2.77 22.42 11.68
CA LEU A 31 -3.80 23.01 12.52
C LEU A 31 -3.67 22.59 14.01
N LEU A 32 -3.37 21.31 14.25
CA LEU A 32 -3.19 20.79 15.61
C LEU A 32 -1.94 21.35 16.28
N LEU A 33 -0.84 21.46 15.56
CA LEU A 33 0.41 22.08 16.05
C LEU A 33 0.20 23.56 16.40
N GLU A 34 -0.46 24.32 15.52
CA GLU A 34 -0.74 25.76 15.73
C GLU A 34 -1.64 26.01 16.94
N ASN A 35 -2.54 25.07 17.26
CA ASN A 35 -3.43 25.18 18.42
C ASN A 35 -2.89 24.52 19.70
N GLY A 36 -1.70 23.90 19.65
CA GLY A 36 -1.14 23.15 20.78
C GLY A 36 -2.05 21.98 21.22
N PHE A 37 -2.87 21.46 20.31
CA PHE A 37 -3.85 20.41 20.64
C PHE A 37 -3.16 19.03 20.62
N PRO A 38 -3.38 18.17 21.64
CA PRO A 38 -2.73 16.87 21.71
C PRO A 38 -3.15 15.93 20.57
N PHE A 39 -2.18 15.30 19.90
CA PHE A 39 -2.48 14.31 18.87
C PHE A 39 -1.34 13.33 18.63
N VAL A 40 -1.67 12.20 18.02
CA VAL A 40 -0.73 11.20 17.48
C VAL A 40 -1.19 10.81 16.08
N THR A 41 -0.26 10.67 15.15
CA THR A 41 -0.58 10.15 13.82
C THR A 41 -0.14 8.70 13.65
N HIS A 42 -0.91 7.91 12.91
CA HIS A 42 -0.43 6.69 12.29
C HIS A 42 0.04 7.05 10.87
N GLY A 43 1.35 7.19 10.74
CA GLY A 43 2.07 7.71 9.58
C GLY A 43 2.80 9.01 9.89
N ARG A 44 4.03 9.10 9.41
CA ARG A 44 4.87 10.30 9.53
C ARG A 44 4.44 11.40 8.56
N THR A 45 4.96 12.60 8.79
CA THR A 45 4.85 13.74 7.88
C THR A 45 6.24 14.29 7.57
N GLU A 46 6.32 15.26 6.66
CA GLU A 46 7.56 15.94 6.28
C GLU A 46 7.71 17.32 6.97
N PHE A 47 6.93 17.59 8.01
CA PHE A 47 7.11 18.81 8.81
C PHE A 47 8.43 18.79 9.58
N SER A 48 9.12 19.93 9.60
CA SER A 48 10.29 20.13 10.44
C SER A 48 9.95 20.22 11.94
N THR A 49 8.74 20.65 12.27
CA THR A 49 8.23 20.63 13.64
C THR A 49 7.87 19.19 14.02
N PRO A 50 8.53 18.60 15.05
CA PRO A 50 8.27 17.25 15.45
C PRO A 50 6.86 17.10 16.08
N HIS A 51 6.25 15.97 15.84
CA HIS A 51 5.01 15.53 16.51
C HIS A 51 5.07 14.03 16.81
N ALA A 52 4.23 13.56 17.70
CA ALA A 52 4.13 12.14 18.02
C ALA A 52 3.52 11.36 16.85
N PHE A 53 4.17 10.27 16.45
CA PHE A 53 3.63 9.36 15.44
C PHE A 53 4.07 7.91 15.69
N VAL A 54 3.28 6.98 15.16
CA VAL A 54 3.64 5.57 14.96
C VAL A 54 3.58 5.31 13.46
N ASP A 55 4.58 4.65 12.91
CA ASP A 55 4.59 4.36 11.47
C ASP A 55 5.09 2.95 11.20
N TYR A 56 4.63 2.39 10.10
CA TYR A 56 5.12 1.15 9.55
C TYR A 56 6.28 1.41 8.58
N ASP A 57 7.26 0.53 8.54
CA ASP A 57 8.34 0.66 7.57
C ASP A 57 7.88 0.27 6.17
N ASN A 58 7.24 1.22 5.51
CA ASN A 58 6.66 1.06 4.18
C ASN A 58 7.72 0.85 3.09
N PHE A 59 8.94 1.39 3.29
CA PHE A 59 10.07 1.10 2.41
C PHE A 59 10.49 -0.37 2.54
N ALA A 60 10.74 -0.83 3.77
CA ALA A 60 11.17 -2.20 4.02
C ALA A 60 10.13 -3.22 3.53
N PHE A 61 8.83 -2.95 3.75
CA PHE A 61 7.75 -3.80 3.23
C PHE A 61 7.85 -3.96 1.71
N ALA A 62 7.85 -2.86 0.96
CA ALA A 62 7.82 -2.91 -0.50
C ALA A 62 9.12 -3.52 -1.06
N TYR A 63 10.26 -3.21 -0.45
CA TYR A 63 11.55 -3.79 -0.80
C TYR A 63 11.57 -5.31 -0.60
N GLU A 64 11.24 -5.78 0.61
CA GLU A 64 11.25 -7.20 0.95
C GLU A 64 10.20 -8.00 0.17
N ALA A 65 8.98 -7.47 0.00
CA ALA A 65 7.94 -8.11 -0.79
C ALA A 65 8.39 -8.33 -2.23
N THR A 66 8.98 -7.31 -2.84
CA THR A 66 9.49 -7.38 -4.22
C THR A 66 10.66 -8.35 -4.33
N LYS A 67 11.61 -8.34 -3.39
CA LYS A 67 12.72 -9.30 -3.36
C LYS A 67 12.25 -10.75 -3.27
N ARG A 68 11.23 -11.02 -2.48
CA ARG A 68 10.66 -12.38 -2.38
C ARG A 68 10.05 -12.85 -3.68
N LEU A 69 9.34 -11.97 -4.41
CA LEU A 69 8.83 -12.29 -5.75
C LEU A 69 9.95 -12.61 -6.73
N ILE A 70 11.00 -11.80 -6.74
CA ILE A 70 12.18 -12.00 -7.58
C ILE A 70 12.91 -13.32 -7.23
N ALA A 71 13.07 -13.61 -5.94
CA ALA A 71 13.66 -14.87 -5.47
C ALA A 71 12.87 -16.13 -5.88
N LYS A 72 11.55 -15.98 -6.07
CA LYS A 72 10.68 -17.02 -6.65
C LYS A 72 10.80 -17.17 -8.16
N GLY A 73 11.61 -16.35 -8.81
CA GLY A 73 11.85 -16.38 -10.25
C GLY A 73 10.83 -15.60 -11.07
N ARG A 74 10.06 -14.68 -10.44
CA ARG A 74 9.13 -13.84 -11.19
C ARG A 74 9.91 -12.83 -12.03
N ARG A 75 9.52 -12.71 -13.31
CA ARG A 75 10.29 -12.01 -14.34
C ARG A 75 9.87 -10.57 -14.53
N LYS A 76 8.61 -10.28 -14.22
CA LYS A 76 8.05 -8.93 -14.29
C LYS A 76 7.20 -8.66 -13.07
N VAL A 77 7.61 -7.69 -12.27
CA VAL A 77 6.94 -7.38 -11.00
C VAL A 77 6.14 -6.10 -11.08
N THR A 78 5.08 -6.03 -10.29
CA THR A 78 4.24 -4.84 -10.15
C THR A 78 3.87 -4.58 -8.71
N ILE A 79 3.47 -3.36 -8.41
CA ILE A 79 2.96 -2.95 -7.09
C ILE A 79 1.72 -2.08 -7.25
N ILE A 80 0.71 -2.32 -6.42
CA ILE A 80 -0.46 -1.43 -6.31
C ILE A 80 -0.17 -0.41 -5.21
N LEU A 81 0.26 0.78 -5.63
CA LEU A 81 0.68 1.84 -4.71
C LEU A 81 -0.51 2.49 -4.00
N PRO A 82 -0.31 3.09 -2.81
CA PRO A 82 -1.29 3.99 -2.22
C PRO A 82 -1.45 5.28 -3.04
N PRO A 83 -2.50 6.08 -2.79
CA PRO A 83 -2.66 7.38 -3.43
C PRO A 83 -1.43 8.28 -3.30
N ARG A 84 -1.05 8.95 -4.37
CA ARG A 84 0.19 9.78 -4.47
C ARG A 84 0.28 10.87 -3.40
N ARG A 85 -0.85 11.38 -2.91
CA ARG A 85 -0.90 12.40 -1.87
C ARG A 85 -0.47 11.93 -0.48
N LEU A 86 -0.47 10.63 -0.23
CA LEU A 86 -0.14 10.05 1.07
C LEU A 86 1.38 9.88 1.24
N THR A 87 1.89 10.20 2.41
CA THR A 87 3.33 10.15 2.72
C THR A 87 3.93 8.78 2.42
N PHE A 88 3.25 7.70 2.79
CA PHE A 88 3.78 6.33 2.61
C PHE A 88 3.83 5.86 1.14
N HIS A 89 3.21 6.57 0.19
CA HIS A 89 3.37 6.30 -1.25
C HIS A 89 4.83 6.34 -1.68
N GLN A 90 5.53 7.42 -1.31
CA GLN A 90 6.93 7.62 -1.70
C GLN A 90 7.86 6.57 -1.10
N TYR A 91 7.62 6.19 0.15
CA TYR A 91 8.40 5.13 0.81
C TYR A 91 8.20 3.77 0.13
N MET A 92 6.96 3.38 -0.19
CA MET A 92 6.68 2.14 -0.91
C MET A 92 7.25 2.15 -2.32
N LEU A 93 7.06 3.24 -3.06
CA LEU A 93 7.64 3.39 -4.40
C LEU A 93 9.17 3.26 -4.36
N HIS A 94 9.82 3.91 -3.42
CA HIS A 94 11.27 3.84 -3.25
C HIS A 94 11.74 2.42 -2.93
N GLY A 95 11.10 1.73 -1.98
CA GLY A 95 11.42 0.34 -1.65
C GLY A 95 11.27 -0.61 -2.83
N PHE A 96 10.15 -0.53 -3.54
CA PHE A 96 9.90 -1.31 -4.76
C PHE A 96 10.97 -1.05 -5.83
N MET A 97 11.22 0.22 -6.16
CA MET A 97 12.18 0.59 -7.20
C MET A 97 13.63 0.24 -6.84
N THR A 98 13.97 0.25 -5.54
CA THR A 98 15.30 -0.20 -5.09
C THR A 98 15.49 -1.68 -5.37
N ALA A 99 14.54 -2.53 -4.98
CA ALA A 99 14.60 -3.98 -5.23
C ALA A 99 14.65 -4.32 -6.73
N VAL A 100 13.83 -3.63 -7.53
CA VAL A 100 13.80 -3.79 -8.99
C VAL A 100 15.14 -3.45 -9.64
N ARG A 101 15.74 -2.31 -9.25
CA ARG A 101 17.02 -1.85 -9.81
C ARG A 101 18.18 -2.76 -9.43
N GLU A 102 18.23 -3.21 -8.17
CA GLU A 102 19.28 -4.14 -7.69
C GLU A 102 19.25 -5.46 -8.46
N ALA A 103 18.07 -5.96 -8.79
CA ALA A 103 17.90 -7.24 -9.48
C ALA A 103 17.90 -7.14 -11.02
N GLY A 104 17.72 -5.94 -11.58
CA GLY A 104 17.59 -5.74 -13.02
C GLY A 104 16.34 -6.40 -13.61
N VAL A 105 15.26 -6.58 -12.81
CA VAL A 105 14.04 -7.25 -13.24
C VAL A 105 13.09 -6.26 -13.94
N ALA A 106 12.30 -6.75 -14.91
CA ALA A 106 11.27 -5.94 -15.56
C ALA A 106 10.16 -5.57 -14.55
N TYR A 107 9.56 -4.41 -14.73
CA TYR A 107 8.47 -3.96 -13.86
C TYR A 107 7.46 -3.10 -14.60
N GLU A 108 6.30 -2.96 -13.98
CA GLU A 108 5.32 -1.93 -14.34
C GLU A 108 4.59 -1.43 -13.08
N ILE A 109 4.06 -0.22 -13.13
CA ILE A 109 3.27 0.36 -12.05
C ILE A 109 1.99 0.91 -12.67
N PRO A 110 0.80 0.44 -12.27
CA PRO A 110 -0.46 0.98 -12.75
C PRO A 110 -0.59 2.47 -12.43
N GLU A 111 -0.93 3.28 -13.44
CA GLU A 111 -1.10 4.74 -13.26
C GLU A 111 -2.53 5.14 -12.89
N THR A 112 -3.50 4.29 -13.26
CA THR A 112 -4.93 4.59 -13.19
C THR A 112 -5.63 4.03 -11.96
N LEU A 113 -4.92 3.30 -11.12
CA LEU A 113 -5.46 2.74 -9.88
C LEU A 113 -4.44 2.78 -8.74
N ASP A 114 -4.97 2.76 -7.53
CA ASP A 114 -4.22 2.74 -6.28
C ASP A 114 -4.95 1.90 -5.21
N LEU A 115 -4.45 1.89 -3.97
CA LEU A 115 -5.04 1.12 -2.86
C LEU A 115 -6.45 1.60 -2.45
N ASP A 116 -6.86 2.81 -2.84
CA ASP A 116 -8.20 3.34 -2.59
C ASP A 116 -9.18 3.00 -3.71
N SER A 117 -8.68 2.45 -4.81
CA SER A 117 -9.54 2.03 -5.92
C SER A 117 -10.49 0.91 -5.48
N PRO A 118 -11.75 0.92 -5.92
CA PRO A 118 -12.69 -0.17 -5.69
C PRO A 118 -12.09 -1.53 -6.08
N ALA A 119 -12.42 -2.57 -5.32
CA ALA A 119 -11.87 -3.91 -5.55
C ALA A 119 -12.18 -4.46 -6.95
N ASP A 120 -13.35 -4.14 -7.49
CA ASP A 120 -13.76 -4.50 -8.86
C ASP A 120 -12.89 -3.79 -9.92
N MET A 121 -12.50 -2.54 -9.72
CA MET A 121 -11.57 -1.85 -10.61
C MET A 121 -10.19 -2.51 -10.62
N ILE A 122 -9.67 -2.89 -9.46
CA ILE A 122 -8.39 -3.60 -9.36
C ILE A 122 -8.50 -4.96 -10.06
N ARG A 123 -9.55 -5.74 -9.77
CA ARG A 123 -9.84 -7.02 -10.43
C ARG A 123 -9.90 -6.89 -11.95
N ASP A 124 -10.67 -5.94 -12.46
CA ASP A 124 -10.84 -5.73 -13.90
C ASP A 124 -9.56 -5.28 -14.60
N HIS A 125 -8.74 -4.46 -13.93
CA HIS A 125 -7.42 -4.08 -14.41
C HIS A 125 -6.51 -5.32 -14.52
N VAL A 126 -6.40 -6.10 -13.45
CA VAL A 126 -5.57 -7.31 -13.42
C VAL A 126 -6.03 -8.32 -14.47
N ARG A 127 -7.34 -8.57 -14.57
CA ARG A 127 -7.93 -9.47 -15.58
C ARG A 127 -7.59 -9.03 -17.01
N ARG A 128 -7.72 -7.75 -17.33
CA ARG A 128 -7.34 -7.23 -18.66
C ARG A 128 -5.86 -7.35 -18.91
N ARG A 129 -5.04 -6.86 -17.95
CA ARG A 129 -3.58 -6.82 -18.10
C ARG A 129 -2.95 -8.21 -18.18
N SER A 130 -3.49 -9.20 -17.46
CA SER A 130 -3.01 -10.59 -17.52
C SER A 130 -3.33 -11.33 -18.82
N ALA A 131 -4.28 -10.82 -19.62
CA ALA A 131 -4.59 -11.33 -20.96
C ALA A 131 -3.76 -10.67 -22.08
N GLU A 132 -3.04 -9.60 -21.80
CA GLU A 132 -2.19 -8.88 -22.74
C GLU A 132 -0.81 -9.54 -22.85
N PRO A 133 -0.01 -9.21 -23.90
CA PRO A 133 1.34 -9.69 -24.02
C PRO A 133 2.24 -9.24 -22.86
N ASP A 134 3.11 -10.14 -22.40
CA ASP A 134 4.09 -9.89 -21.34
C ASP A 134 3.50 -9.25 -20.07
N PRO A 135 2.54 -9.92 -19.42
CA PRO A 135 1.94 -9.41 -18.19
C PRO A 135 2.89 -9.55 -16.99
N PRO A 136 2.68 -8.79 -15.89
CA PRO A 136 3.35 -9.07 -14.63
C PRO A 136 3.00 -10.47 -14.12
N ASP A 137 3.99 -11.15 -13.56
CA ASP A 137 3.85 -12.45 -12.91
C ASP A 137 4.17 -12.41 -11.40
N GLY A 138 4.56 -11.24 -10.88
CA GLY A 138 4.79 -10.99 -9.46
C GLY A 138 4.09 -9.72 -8.97
N TYR A 139 3.25 -9.84 -7.94
CA TYR A 139 2.41 -8.75 -7.42
C TYR A 139 2.75 -8.40 -5.97
N THR A 140 3.21 -7.19 -5.71
CA THR A 140 3.33 -6.62 -4.37
C THR A 140 2.01 -5.91 -4.02
N CYS A 141 1.31 -6.43 -3.02
CA CYS A 141 -0.02 -5.93 -2.61
C CYS A 141 0.04 -5.36 -1.18
N PRO A 142 0.12 -4.03 -1.01
CA PRO A 142 0.18 -3.39 0.31
C PRO A 142 -1.13 -3.43 1.11
N GLY A 143 -2.12 -4.20 0.70
CA GLY A 143 -3.39 -4.37 1.38
C GLY A 143 -4.06 -5.69 1.03
N GLU A 144 -4.82 -6.26 1.95
CA GLU A 144 -5.51 -7.54 1.77
C GLU A 144 -6.58 -7.48 0.66
N VAL A 145 -7.29 -6.35 0.55
CA VAL A 145 -8.29 -6.13 -0.51
C VAL A 145 -7.65 -6.17 -1.90
N SER A 146 -6.52 -5.49 -2.08
CA SER A 146 -5.80 -5.49 -3.35
C SER A 146 -5.26 -6.88 -3.71
N ALA A 147 -4.81 -7.66 -2.71
CA ALA A 147 -4.39 -9.05 -2.93
C ALA A 147 -5.54 -9.94 -3.38
N LEU A 148 -6.70 -9.86 -2.73
CA LEU A 148 -7.90 -10.62 -3.09
C LEU A 148 -8.42 -10.25 -4.49
N ALA A 149 -8.46 -8.95 -4.80
CA ALA A 149 -8.87 -8.48 -6.12
C ALA A 149 -7.90 -8.97 -7.22
N THR A 150 -6.60 -9.00 -6.94
CA THR A 150 -5.58 -9.56 -7.84
C THR A 150 -5.79 -11.05 -8.06
N ILE A 151 -5.99 -11.84 -7.00
CA ILE A 151 -6.27 -13.28 -7.11
C ILE A 151 -7.50 -13.53 -7.99
N THR A 152 -8.58 -12.78 -7.73
CA THR A 152 -9.82 -12.94 -8.49
C THR A 152 -9.63 -12.57 -9.96
N GLY A 153 -8.94 -11.45 -10.25
CA GLY A 153 -8.68 -11.03 -11.64
C GLY A 153 -7.81 -12.03 -12.43
N MET A 154 -6.82 -12.65 -11.77
CA MET A 154 -6.00 -13.71 -12.36
C MET A 154 -6.82 -15.00 -12.59
N SER A 155 -7.62 -15.39 -11.60
CA SER A 155 -8.50 -16.57 -11.69
C SER A 155 -9.55 -16.45 -12.79
N ASP A 156 -10.03 -15.25 -13.10
CA ASP A 156 -10.95 -15.01 -14.21
C ASP A 156 -10.35 -15.40 -15.58
N ASN A 157 -9.03 -15.41 -15.70
CA ASN A 157 -8.28 -15.87 -16.88
C ASN A 157 -7.72 -17.28 -16.72
N GLY A 158 -8.15 -18.03 -15.69
CA GLY A 158 -7.71 -19.41 -15.44
C GLY A 158 -6.27 -19.53 -14.92
N LEU A 159 -5.66 -18.43 -14.47
CA LEU A 159 -4.30 -18.44 -13.91
C LEU A 159 -4.32 -18.86 -12.44
N THR A 160 -3.33 -19.65 -12.04
CA THR A 160 -3.24 -20.26 -10.72
C THR A 160 -2.12 -19.62 -9.89
N LEU A 161 -2.46 -19.19 -8.68
CA LEU A 161 -1.50 -18.67 -7.70
C LEU A 161 -0.42 -19.72 -7.38
N CYS A 162 0.82 -19.29 -7.23
CA CYS A 162 2.02 -20.09 -7.03
C CYS A 162 2.45 -20.96 -8.24
N ALA A 163 1.69 -20.98 -9.32
CA ALA A 163 2.05 -21.60 -10.59
C ALA A 163 2.45 -20.52 -11.62
N GLU A 164 1.48 -19.82 -12.19
CA GLU A 164 1.71 -18.80 -13.20
C GLU A 164 2.12 -17.44 -12.62
N TYR A 165 1.70 -17.12 -11.38
CA TYR A 165 2.01 -15.87 -10.70
C TYR A 165 2.17 -16.04 -9.19
N ASP A 166 2.80 -15.05 -8.53
CA ASP A 166 2.87 -14.96 -7.07
C ASP A 166 2.41 -13.59 -6.57
N ILE A 167 1.96 -13.60 -5.32
CA ILE A 167 1.62 -12.39 -4.55
C ILE A 167 2.39 -12.40 -3.25
N VAL A 168 2.96 -11.24 -2.89
CA VAL A 168 3.38 -10.95 -1.52
C VAL A 168 2.53 -9.77 -1.02
N ALA A 169 1.79 -10.00 0.06
CA ALA A 169 0.84 -9.03 0.57
C ALA A 169 1.18 -8.55 1.99
N LYS A 170 0.82 -7.30 2.30
CA LYS A 170 0.80 -6.83 3.68
C LYS A 170 -0.39 -7.45 4.41
N GLN A 171 -0.13 -8.03 5.57
CA GLN A 171 -1.15 -8.69 6.38
C GLN A 171 -1.46 -7.87 7.63
N THR A 172 -2.72 -7.46 7.75
CA THR A 172 -3.26 -6.76 8.92
C THR A 172 -4.29 -7.60 9.68
N SER A 173 -4.77 -8.68 9.06
CA SER A 173 -5.74 -9.61 9.64
C SER A 173 -5.34 -11.07 9.38
N ARG A 174 -6.20 -12.02 9.73
CA ARG A 174 -6.01 -13.45 9.41
C ARG A 174 -6.69 -13.89 8.10
N LEU A 175 -7.19 -12.94 7.31
CA LEU A 175 -7.98 -13.25 6.11
C LEU A 175 -7.17 -14.01 5.07
N LEU A 176 -5.98 -13.52 4.71
CA LEU A 176 -5.14 -14.14 3.68
C LEU A 176 -4.61 -15.53 4.10
N SER A 177 -4.54 -15.83 5.40
CA SER A 177 -4.14 -17.13 5.88
C SER A 177 -5.17 -18.24 5.60
N GLN A 178 -6.40 -17.88 5.21
CA GLN A 178 -7.47 -18.83 4.84
C GLN A 178 -7.48 -19.17 3.35
N ILE A 179 -6.62 -18.54 2.54
CA ILE A 179 -6.58 -18.74 1.08
C ILE A 179 -5.65 -19.91 0.75
N GLN A 180 -6.08 -20.72 -0.23
CA GLN A 180 -5.29 -21.82 -0.78
C GLN A 180 -5.22 -21.70 -2.32
N PRO A 181 -4.05 -21.84 -2.94
CA PRO A 181 -2.73 -21.99 -2.30
C PRO A 181 -2.35 -20.75 -1.46
N LYS A 182 -1.43 -20.92 -0.52
CA LYS A 182 -1.12 -19.91 0.50
C LYS A 182 -0.48 -18.66 -0.11
N VAL A 183 -1.09 -17.51 0.14
CA VAL A 183 -0.50 -16.20 -0.15
C VAL A 183 0.66 -15.94 0.80
N GLU A 184 1.79 -15.51 0.27
CA GLU A 184 2.90 -15.05 1.10
C GLU A 184 2.60 -13.67 1.67
N THR A 185 2.88 -13.47 2.96
CA THR A 185 2.53 -12.25 3.66
C THR A 185 3.67 -11.69 4.49
N ILE A 186 3.65 -10.37 4.69
CA ILE A 186 4.50 -9.64 5.62
C ILE A 186 3.57 -8.93 6.61
N TYR A 187 3.79 -9.14 7.90
CA TYR A 187 3.00 -8.53 8.97
C TYR A 187 3.30 -7.04 9.12
N GLU A 188 2.25 -6.29 9.41
CA GLU A 188 2.31 -4.91 9.88
C GLU A 188 2.61 -4.85 11.38
#